data_19611f4f2822e80563fd71764189200c
#
_entry.id   19611f4f2822e80563fd71764189200c
#
_cell.length_a   1.000
_cell.length_b   1.000
_cell.length_c   1.000
_cell.angle_alpha   90.00
_cell.angle_beta   90.00
_cell.angle_gamma   90.00
#
_symmetry.space_group_name_H-M   'P 1'
#
loop_
_entity.id
_entity.type
_entity.pdbx_description
1 polymer ?
#
loop_
_entity_poly.entity_id
_entity_poly.type
_entity_poly.pdbx_seq_one_letter_code
_entity_poly.pdbx_strand_id
1 'polypeptide(L)'
;MKSKEISHEIINAPVDTNVKFRTSIDPGSYIPMHWHRAVEIIYMQEGSLDVTVESENFTIRKGDCIVINGNVLHSTKCTSPNTAILLQIPLDFMEKYIPDLGQLIFLFDFRTKDQRLQTKQTMFKTILEQLQIINDVRPDGYLLRFNSLIFELLFQLYHNFAVKILQNNTSQEKKDMDRLEPVLDYISEHYREPISLNEIAKVACLQAGYFCRFFRKKMGITFLEYQNEYRLSFIYRDLITTRDPVHVILERHGFTNYKLFRRMFLEHFGNTPTQIRKQREIL
;
A
#
# COMPACT_ATOMS: atom_id res chain seq x y z
N MET A 1 22.11 -4.97 -4.23
CA MET A 1 20.75 -4.56 -4.55
C MET A 1 20.22 -3.82 -3.33
N LYS A 2 19.94 -2.52 -3.46
CA LYS A 2 19.40 -1.71 -2.34
C LYS A 2 17.97 -2.15 -2.06
N SER A 3 17.68 -2.58 -0.82
CA SER A 3 16.34 -2.90 -0.33
C SER A 3 15.47 -1.64 -0.41
N LYS A 4 14.38 -1.68 -1.15
CA LYS A 4 13.36 -0.61 -1.15
C LYS A 4 12.68 -0.57 0.22
N GLU A 5 12.83 0.55 0.87
CA GLU A 5 12.25 0.89 2.16
C GLU A 5 10.76 1.24 2.00
N ILE A 6 9.96 0.84 3.00
CA ILE A 6 8.50 1.02 3.01
C ILE A 6 8.15 2.00 4.12
N SER A 7 7.65 3.16 3.74
CA SER A 7 7.06 4.17 4.64
C SER A 7 6.08 5.02 3.84
N HIS A 8 6.05 6.31 3.90
CA HIS A 8 5.47 7.09 2.81
C HIS A 8 6.10 6.56 1.52
N GLU A 9 5.35 5.76 0.77
CA GLU A 9 5.88 5.18 -0.44
C GLU A 9 6.02 6.31 -1.46
N ILE A 10 7.22 6.89 -1.56
CA ILE A 10 7.54 7.77 -2.68
C ILE A 10 7.39 6.92 -3.94
N ILE A 11 6.31 7.18 -4.66
CA ILE A 11 6.06 6.48 -5.91
C ILE A 11 7.05 7.01 -6.95
N ASN A 12 8.21 6.39 -6.99
CA ASN A 12 9.19 6.64 -8.05
C ASN A 12 8.68 6.03 -9.35
N ALA A 13 7.84 6.77 -10.06
CA ALA A 13 7.41 6.41 -11.39
C ALA A 13 8.57 6.63 -12.38
N PRO A 14 8.81 5.72 -13.34
CA PRO A 14 9.73 5.97 -14.44
C PRO A 14 9.30 7.21 -15.23
N VAL A 15 10.28 8.01 -15.67
CA VAL A 15 10.03 9.30 -16.37
C VAL A 15 9.25 9.10 -17.68
N ASP A 16 9.43 7.97 -18.34
CA ASP A 16 8.84 7.62 -19.62
C ASP A 16 7.38 7.15 -19.53
N THR A 17 6.97 6.59 -18.38
CA THR A 17 5.60 6.12 -18.16
C THR A 17 4.81 6.97 -17.16
N ASN A 18 5.47 7.77 -16.33
CA ASN A 18 4.89 8.59 -15.26
C ASN A 18 4.01 7.83 -14.25
N VAL A 19 3.97 6.51 -14.30
CA VAL A 19 3.23 5.62 -13.41
C VAL A 19 4.10 4.45 -12.98
N LYS A 20 3.83 3.87 -11.83
CA LYS A 20 4.51 2.64 -11.38
C LYS A 20 3.58 1.47 -11.66
N PHE A 21 3.95 0.66 -12.65
CA PHE A 21 3.22 -0.53 -13.08
C PHE A 21 4.07 -1.78 -12.87
N ARG A 22 3.47 -2.83 -12.33
CA ARG A 22 4.13 -4.14 -12.19
C ARG A 22 3.12 -5.27 -12.07
N THR A 23 3.47 -6.45 -12.56
CA THR A 23 2.90 -7.72 -12.10
C THR A 23 3.61 -8.10 -10.80
N SER A 24 2.85 -8.23 -9.73
CA SER A 24 3.34 -8.63 -8.40
C SER A 24 3.09 -10.12 -8.23
N ILE A 25 4.14 -10.90 -8.06
CA ILE A 25 4.08 -12.29 -7.58
C ILE A 25 4.51 -12.22 -6.13
N ASP A 26 3.57 -12.40 -5.22
CA ASP A 26 3.81 -12.26 -3.79
C ASP A 26 3.69 -13.63 -3.11
N PRO A 27 4.82 -14.17 -2.65
CA PRO A 27 4.80 -15.44 -1.92
C PRO A 27 4.25 -15.32 -0.50
N GLY A 28 4.02 -14.12 -0.02
CA GLY A 28 3.55 -13.71 1.29
C GLY A 28 4.27 -12.45 1.73
N SER A 29 3.48 -11.45 2.10
CA SER A 29 3.99 -10.17 2.62
C SER A 29 2.99 -9.55 3.59
N TYR A 30 3.47 -8.63 4.38
CA TYR A 30 2.67 -7.74 5.18
C TYR A 30 3.20 -6.32 4.97
N ILE A 31 2.35 -5.43 4.46
CA ILE A 31 2.64 -4.02 4.35
C ILE A 31 1.79 -3.32 5.41
N PRO A 32 2.41 -2.74 6.46
CA PRO A 32 1.70 -2.02 7.52
C PRO A 32 0.90 -0.85 6.98
N MET A 33 0.07 -0.27 7.84
CA MET A 33 -0.71 0.93 7.52
C MET A 33 0.20 2.03 6.98
N HIS A 34 -0.05 2.46 5.76
CA HIS A 34 0.71 3.49 5.05
C HIS A 34 -0.21 4.28 4.12
N TRP A 35 0.30 5.31 3.51
CA TRP A 35 -0.36 6.09 2.48
C TRP A 35 0.67 6.65 1.48
N HIS A 36 0.20 7.08 0.34
CA HIS A 36 1.01 7.72 -0.69
C HIS A 36 0.18 8.69 -1.54
N ARG A 37 0.86 9.63 -2.21
CA ARG A 37 0.24 10.60 -3.12
C ARG A 37 0.00 10.00 -4.51
N ALA A 38 -0.65 8.84 -4.54
CA ALA A 38 -1.02 8.17 -5.79
C ALA A 38 -2.33 7.42 -5.62
N VAL A 39 -3.11 7.32 -6.68
CA VAL A 39 -4.18 6.34 -6.77
C VAL A 39 -3.55 4.97 -6.99
N GLU A 40 -3.90 3.99 -6.16
CA GLU A 40 -3.42 2.61 -6.28
C GLU A 40 -4.54 1.71 -6.78
N ILE A 41 -4.21 0.90 -7.77
CA ILE A 41 -5.11 -0.08 -8.36
C ILE A 41 -4.47 -1.47 -8.19
N ILE A 42 -5.22 -2.37 -7.55
CA ILE A 42 -4.82 -3.77 -7.37
C ILE A 42 -5.84 -4.66 -8.06
N TYR A 43 -5.41 -5.41 -9.06
CA TYR A 43 -6.24 -6.40 -9.75
C TYR A 43 -5.69 -7.81 -9.51
N MET A 44 -6.46 -8.62 -8.79
CA MET A 44 -6.08 -9.99 -8.42
C MET A 44 -6.24 -10.94 -9.59
N GLN A 45 -5.14 -11.51 -10.05
CA GLN A 45 -5.12 -12.51 -11.11
C GLN A 45 -5.19 -13.92 -10.55
N GLU A 46 -4.51 -14.17 -9.41
CA GLU A 46 -4.54 -15.46 -8.71
C GLU A 46 -4.39 -15.29 -7.20
N GLY A 47 -4.97 -16.22 -6.43
CA GLY A 47 -4.90 -16.21 -4.97
C GLY A 47 -5.81 -15.17 -4.34
N SER A 48 -5.39 -14.63 -3.21
CA SER A 48 -6.12 -13.63 -2.43
C SER A 48 -5.19 -12.66 -1.71
N LEU A 49 -5.72 -11.50 -1.34
CA LEU A 49 -5.03 -10.47 -0.59
C LEU A 49 -6.01 -9.86 0.42
N ASP A 50 -5.62 -9.82 1.69
CA ASP A 50 -6.34 -9.05 2.70
C ASP A 50 -5.92 -7.59 2.61
N VAL A 51 -6.90 -6.71 2.52
CA VAL A 51 -6.71 -5.27 2.38
C VAL A 51 -7.48 -4.56 3.48
N THR A 52 -6.83 -3.64 4.17
CA THR A 52 -7.47 -2.71 5.09
C THR A 52 -7.40 -1.32 4.47
N VAL A 53 -8.53 -0.66 4.31
CA VAL A 53 -8.61 0.74 3.88
C VAL A 53 -9.30 1.53 4.99
N GLU A 54 -8.59 2.50 5.57
CA GLU A 54 -9.03 3.21 6.77
C GLU A 54 -9.38 2.23 7.91
N SER A 55 -10.67 1.99 8.15
CA SER A 55 -11.17 1.08 9.20
C SER A 55 -11.88 -0.16 8.64
N GLU A 56 -11.97 -0.29 7.32
CA GLU A 56 -12.66 -1.40 6.67
C GLU A 56 -11.66 -2.48 6.24
N ASN A 57 -12.00 -3.72 6.59
CA ASN A 57 -11.22 -4.90 6.22
C ASN A 57 -11.99 -5.73 5.20
N PHE A 58 -11.32 -6.15 4.16
CA PHE A 58 -11.88 -7.03 3.15
C PHE A 58 -10.80 -7.87 2.48
N THR A 59 -11.21 -9.03 1.97
CA THR A 59 -10.34 -9.91 1.19
C THR A 59 -10.71 -9.82 -0.28
N ILE A 60 -9.78 -9.41 -1.12
CA ILE A 60 -9.92 -9.49 -2.57
C ILE A 60 -9.38 -10.81 -3.09
N ARG A 61 -10.06 -11.38 -4.08
CA ARG A 61 -9.77 -12.70 -4.65
C ARG A 61 -9.59 -12.61 -6.17
N LYS A 62 -9.20 -13.70 -6.79
CA LYS A 62 -9.08 -13.79 -8.25
C LYS A 62 -10.26 -13.15 -8.96
N GLY A 63 -9.98 -12.21 -9.86
CA GLY A 63 -10.95 -11.44 -10.62
C GLY A 63 -11.43 -10.14 -9.95
N ASP A 64 -11.14 -9.95 -8.66
CA ASP A 64 -11.46 -8.68 -7.97
C ASP A 64 -10.44 -7.60 -8.32
N CYS A 65 -10.94 -6.38 -8.44
CA CYS A 65 -10.14 -5.19 -8.61
C CYS A 65 -10.55 -4.14 -7.58
N ILE A 66 -9.57 -3.50 -6.94
CA ILE A 66 -9.81 -2.39 -6.00
C ILE A 66 -9.06 -1.16 -6.46
N VAL A 67 -9.67 0.00 -6.21
CA VAL A 67 -9.04 1.32 -6.38
C VAL A 67 -8.95 1.99 -5.02
N ILE A 68 -7.74 2.28 -4.57
CA ILE A 68 -7.44 3.02 -3.35
C ILE A 68 -7.09 4.45 -3.74
N ASN A 69 -7.85 5.40 -3.22
CA ASN A 69 -7.62 6.82 -3.52
C ASN A 69 -6.30 7.30 -2.93
N GLY A 70 -5.71 8.31 -3.56
CA GLY A 70 -4.51 8.94 -3.03
C GLY A 70 -4.74 9.55 -1.64
N ASN A 71 -3.71 9.55 -0.81
CA ASN A 71 -3.73 10.01 0.59
C ASN A 71 -4.66 9.22 1.52
N VAL A 72 -5.13 8.05 1.12
CA VAL A 72 -5.95 7.17 1.96
C VAL A 72 -5.05 6.14 2.66
N LEU A 73 -5.23 6.02 3.98
CA LEU A 73 -4.51 5.04 4.79
C LEU A 73 -4.97 3.63 4.45
N HIS A 74 -4.00 2.77 4.14
CA HIS A 74 -4.28 1.37 3.82
C HIS A 74 -3.13 0.44 4.21
N SER A 75 -3.43 -0.83 4.35
CA SER A 75 -2.46 -1.90 4.57
C SER A 75 -2.85 -3.13 3.76
N THR A 76 -1.87 -3.97 3.45
CA THR A 76 -2.11 -5.23 2.74
C THR A 76 -1.41 -6.39 3.44
N LYS A 77 -2.06 -7.56 3.43
CA LYS A 77 -1.50 -8.77 3.98
C LYS A 77 -1.75 -9.95 3.06
N CYS A 78 -0.65 -10.54 2.60
CA CYS A 78 -0.63 -11.74 1.80
C CYS A 78 -0.20 -12.93 2.66
N THR A 79 -1.13 -13.82 2.98
CA THR A 79 -0.86 -15.01 3.79
C THR A 79 -0.59 -16.27 2.96
N SER A 80 -0.98 -16.24 1.68
CA SER A 80 -0.78 -17.31 0.71
C SER A 80 -0.28 -16.73 -0.60
N PRO A 81 0.50 -17.46 -1.40
CA PRO A 81 0.99 -16.96 -2.68
C PRO A 81 -0.14 -16.39 -3.55
N ASN A 82 0.10 -15.22 -4.12
CA ASN A 82 -0.82 -14.59 -5.05
C ASN A 82 -0.11 -13.94 -6.24
N THR A 83 -0.88 -13.62 -7.27
CA THR A 83 -0.44 -12.82 -8.42
C THR A 83 -1.44 -11.70 -8.64
N ALA A 84 -0.95 -10.47 -8.73
CA ALA A 84 -1.77 -9.29 -8.97
C ALA A 84 -1.08 -8.28 -9.90
N ILE A 85 -1.88 -7.53 -10.64
CA ILE A 85 -1.43 -6.30 -11.28
C ILE A 85 -1.50 -5.19 -10.24
N LEU A 86 -0.39 -4.48 -10.06
CA LEU A 86 -0.27 -3.30 -9.22
C LEU A 86 0.06 -2.09 -10.08
N LEU A 87 -0.81 -1.09 -10.06
CA LEU A 87 -0.61 0.19 -10.73
C LEU A 87 -0.79 1.33 -9.73
N GLN A 88 0.24 2.18 -9.60
CA GLN A 88 0.20 3.39 -8.79
C GLN A 88 0.36 4.60 -9.73
N ILE A 89 -0.64 5.49 -9.70
CA ILE A 89 -0.70 6.69 -10.55
C ILE A 89 -0.53 7.92 -9.65
N PRO A 90 0.62 8.63 -9.70
CA PRO A 90 0.86 9.81 -8.90
C PRO A 90 -0.21 10.88 -9.10
N LEU A 91 -0.70 11.51 -8.02
CA LEU A 91 -1.67 12.59 -8.10
C LEU A 91 -1.16 13.76 -8.94
N ASP A 92 0.12 14.12 -8.82
CA ASP A 92 0.76 15.19 -9.59
C ASP A 92 0.74 14.92 -11.11
N PHE A 93 0.73 13.64 -11.52
CA PHE A 93 0.52 13.27 -12.91
C PHE A 93 -0.95 13.43 -13.32
N MET A 94 -1.89 12.98 -12.49
CA MET A 94 -3.32 13.06 -12.77
C MET A 94 -3.84 14.51 -12.82
N GLU A 95 -3.32 15.39 -11.95
CA GLU A 95 -3.69 16.80 -11.87
C GLU A 95 -3.46 17.57 -13.18
N LYS A 96 -2.54 17.11 -14.04
CA LYS A 96 -2.28 17.69 -15.36
C LYS A 96 -3.44 17.50 -16.33
N TYR A 97 -4.27 16.47 -16.12
CA TYR A 97 -5.32 16.04 -17.07
C TYR A 97 -6.73 16.03 -16.50
N ILE A 98 -6.86 15.96 -15.18
CA ILE A 98 -8.15 15.89 -14.49
C ILE A 98 -8.36 17.20 -13.71
N PRO A 99 -9.25 18.09 -14.17
CA PRO A 99 -9.59 19.31 -13.45
C PRO A 99 -10.17 18.99 -12.07
N ASP A 100 -9.84 19.82 -11.08
CA ASP A 100 -10.38 19.73 -9.72
C ASP A 100 -10.19 18.35 -9.04
N LEU A 101 -9.10 17.64 -9.37
CA LEU A 101 -8.81 16.31 -8.83
C LEU A 101 -8.92 16.24 -7.30
N GLY A 102 -8.50 17.31 -6.61
CA GLY A 102 -8.61 17.42 -5.14
C GLY A 102 -10.04 17.45 -4.60
N GLN A 103 -11.07 17.58 -5.46
CA GLN A 103 -12.48 17.54 -5.11
C GLN A 103 -13.14 16.23 -5.52
N LEU A 104 -12.36 15.27 -6.02
CA LEU A 104 -12.86 13.99 -6.52
C LEU A 104 -12.40 12.85 -5.64
N ILE A 105 -13.28 11.86 -5.50
CA ILE A 105 -12.94 10.51 -5.04
C ILE A 105 -13.39 9.51 -6.11
N PHE A 106 -12.62 8.42 -6.22
CA PHE A 106 -12.97 7.33 -7.12
C PHE A 106 -13.65 6.23 -6.33
N LEU A 107 -14.93 5.97 -6.63
CA LEU A 107 -15.74 4.93 -6.00
C LEU A 107 -15.74 3.70 -6.90
N PHE A 108 -14.96 2.69 -6.55
CA PHE A 108 -14.87 1.43 -7.29
C PHE A 108 -15.29 0.27 -6.36
N ASP A 109 -16.60 0.01 -6.29
CA ASP A 109 -17.13 -1.08 -5.47
C ASP A 109 -17.03 -2.42 -6.22
N PHE A 110 -15.98 -3.20 -5.94
CA PHE A 110 -15.78 -4.51 -6.56
C PHE A 110 -16.83 -5.57 -6.16
N ARG A 111 -17.67 -5.29 -5.15
CA ARG A 111 -18.75 -6.17 -4.69
C ARG A 111 -20.10 -5.77 -5.27
N THR A 112 -20.14 -4.78 -6.15
CA THR A 112 -21.39 -4.28 -6.72
C THR A 112 -22.18 -5.39 -7.45
N LYS A 113 -23.50 -5.37 -7.29
CA LYS A 113 -24.43 -6.23 -8.03
C LYS A 113 -25.07 -5.51 -9.23
N ASP A 114 -24.79 -4.23 -9.41
CA ASP A 114 -25.27 -3.47 -10.56
C ASP A 114 -24.55 -3.92 -11.82
N GLN A 115 -25.32 -4.46 -12.76
CA GLN A 115 -24.82 -5.04 -14.00
C GLN A 115 -24.14 -4.02 -14.92
N ARG A 116 -24.57 -2.74 -14.87
CA ARG A 116 -23.95 -1.65 -15.62
C ARG A 116 -22.57 -1.33 -15.06
N LEU A 117 -22.45 -1.25 -13.73
CA LEU A 117 -21.16 -1.04 -13.06
C LEU A 117 -20.23 -2.23 -13.29
N GLN A 118 -20.72 -3.46 -13.21
CA GLN A 118 -19.92 -4.66 -13.51
C GLN A 118 -19.36 -4.64 -14.94
N THR A 119 -20.16 -4.21 -15.94
CA THR A 119 -19.67 -4.06 -17.31
C THR A 119 -18.54 -3.03 -17.40
N LYS A 120 -18.71 -1.86 -16.76
CA LYS A 120 -17.67 -0.83 -16.71
C LYS A 120 -16.39 -1.33 -16.03
N GLN A 121 -16.52 -2.06 -14.92
CA GLN A 121 -15.40 -2.67 -14.22
C GLN A 121 -14.70 -3.74 -15.06
N THR A 122 -15.45 -4.50 -15.86
CA THR A 122 -14.86 -5.48 -16.79
C THR A 122 -14.01 -4.77 -17.85
N MET A 123 -14.53 -3.70 -18.46
CA MET A 123 -13.74 -2.89 -19.41
C MET A 123 -12.47 -2.33 -18.76
N PHE A 124 -12.58 -1.83 -17.54
CA PHE A 124 -11.44 -1.31 -16.79
C PHE A 124 -10.36 -2.39 -16.54
N LYS A 125 -10.76 -3.58 -16.12
CA LYS A 125 -9.86 -4.73 -15.91
C LYS A 125 -9.20 -5.20 -17.21
N THR A 126 -9.92 -5.18 -18.33
CA THR A 126 -9.36 -5.51 -19.66
C THR A 126 -8.21 -4.55 -20.04
N ILE A 127 -8.31 -3.26 -19.68
CA ILE A 127 -7.22 -2.32 -19.94
C ILE A 127 -6.00 -2.67 -19.08
N LEU A 128 -6.17 -3.07 -17.82
CA LEU A 128 -5.07 -3.52 -16.97
C LEU A 128 -4.37 -4.76 -17.52
N GLU A 129 -5.12 -5.72 -18.07
CA GLU A 129 -4.57 -6.90 -18.73
C GLU A 129 -3.78 -6.53 -20.00
N GLN A 130 -4.29 -5.59 -20.80
CA GLN A 130 -3.58 -5.08 -21.97
C GLN A 130 -2.29 -4.34 -21.57
N LEU A 131 -2.31 -3.55 -20.47
CA LEU A 131 -1.12 -2.92 -19.93
C LEU A 131 -0.07 -3.95 -19.51
N GLN A 132 -0.49 -5.05 -18.90
CA GLN A 132 0.42 -6.14 -18.55
C GLN A 132 1.06 -6.75 -19.79
N ILE A 133 0.27 -7.13 -20.79
CA ILE A 133 0.76 -7.73 -22.02
C ILE A 133 1.80 -6.83 -22.70
N ILE A 134 1.48 -5.53 -22.86
CA ILE A 134 2.37 -4.59 -23.55
C ILE A 134 3.65 -4.31 -22.74
N ASN A 135 3.55 -4.30 -21.41
CA ASN A 135 4.70 -4.12 -20.52
C ASN A 135 5.64 -5.34 -20.52
N ASP A 136 5.08 -6.53 -20.61
CA ASP A 136 5.86 -7.78 -20.57
C ASP A 136 6.52 -8.09 -21.92
N VAL A 137 5.81 -7.85 -23.04
CA VAL A 137 6.31 -8.14 -24.40
C VAL A 137 7.24 -7.04 -24.91
N ARG A 138 6.97 -5.78 -24.61
CA ARG A 138 7.75 -4.58 -25.03
C ARG A 138 8.10 -4.54 -26.51
N PRO A 139 7.13 -4.63 -27.43
CA PRO A 139 7.39 -4.51 -28.88
C PRO A 139 7.85 -3.10 -29.22
N ASP A 140 8.33 -2.92 -30.45
CA ASP A 140 8.66 -1.58 -30.94
C ASP A 140 7.50 -0.62 -30.80
N GLY A 141 7.76 0.58 -30.22
CA GLY A 141 6.72 1.55 -29.90
C GLY A 141 5.86 1.23 -28.67
N TYR A 142 6.27 0.28 -27.81
CA TYR A 142 5.49 -0.11 -26.64
C TYR A 142 5.11 1.06 -25.74
N LEU A 143 5.96 2.08 -25.58
CA LEU A 143 5.66 3.28 -24.78
C LEU A 143 4.46 4.05 -25.33
N LEU A 144 4.29 4.14 -26.63
CA LEU A 144 3.13 4.79 -27.25
C LEU A 144 1.85 4.04 -26.86
N ARG A 145 1.87 2.71 -26.99
CA ARG A 145 0.71 1.89 -26.64
C ARG A 145 0.46 1.87 -25.14
N PHE A 146 1.51 1.76 -24.32
CA PHE A 146 1.40 1.79 -22.87
C PHE A 146 0.77 3.09 -22.38
N ASN A 147 1.30 4.25 -22.81
CA ASN A 147 0.75 5.55 -22.44
C ASN A 147 -0.69 5.76 -22.96
N SER A 148 -1.01 5.29 -24.16
CA SER A 148 -2.37 5.29 -24.69
C SER A 148 -3.34 4.55 -23.76
N LEU A 149 -2.95 3.37 -23.27
CA LEU A 149 -3.75 2.58 -22.33
C LEU A 149 -3.85 3.24 -20.94
N ILE A 150 -2.80 3.90 -20.47
CA ILE A 150 -2.87 4.70 -19.21
C ILE A 150 -3.89 5.84 -19.35
N PHE A 151 -3.88 6.58 -20.46
CA PHE A 151 -4.88 7.64 -20.67
C PHE A 151 -6.29 7.11 -20.83
N GLU A 152 -6.48 5.97 -21.50
CA GLU A 152 -7.78 5.30 -21.56
C GLU A 152 -8.25 4.87 -20.16
N LEU A 153 -7.36 4.31 -19.34
CA LEU A 153 -7.66 3.93 -17.96
C LEU A 153 -8.04 5.14 -17.11
N LEU A 154 -7.30 6.25 -17.23
CA LEU A 154 -7.62 7.52 -16.55
C LEU A 154 -8.99 8.06 -16.97
N PHE A 155 -9.29 8.01 -18.28
CA PHE A 155 -10.60 8.40 -18.79
C PHE A 155 -11.71 7.54 -18.19
N GLN A 156 -11.55 6.21 -18.17
CA GLN A 156 -12.52 5.30 -17.59
C GLN A 156 -12.69 5.54 -16.07
N LEU A 157 -11.58 5.77 -15.36
CA LEU A 157 -11.61 6.07 -13.93
C LEU A 157 -12.38 7.37 -13.65
N TYR A 158 -12.05 8.43 -14.38
CA TYR A 158 -12.68 9.74 -14.23
C TYR A 158 -14.15 9.72 -14.65
N HIS A 159 -14.46 9.17 -15.82
CA HIS A 159 -15.81 9.21 -16.41
C HIS A 159 -16.81 8.31 -15.68
N ASN A 160 -16.37 7.12 -15.22
CA ASN A 160 -17.28 6.11 -14.70
C ASN A 160 -17.30 6.02 -13.18
N PHE A 161 -16.24 6.43 -12.49
CA PHE A 161 -16.04 6.16 -11.06
C PHE A 161 -15.76 7.41 -10.22
N ALA A 162 -15.55 8.59 -10.85
CA ALA A 162 -15.31 9.82 -10.10
C ALA A 162 -16.62 10.40 -9.54
N VAL A 163 -16.57 10.79 -8.27
CA VAL A 163 -17.66 11.49 -7.57
C VAL A 163 -17.11 12.75 -6.93
N LYS A 164 -17.80 13.87 -7.05
CA LYS A 164 -17.44 15.12 -6.38
C LYS A 164 -17.78 15.04 -4.89
N ILE A 165 -16.81 15.38 -4.06
CA ILE A 165 -17.01 15.53 -2.62
C ILE A 165 -17.28 17.02 -2.31
N LEU A 166 -18.27 17.27 -1.44
CA LEU A 166 -18.51 18.60 -0.91
C LEU A 166 -17.37 18.96 0.07
N GLN A 167 -16.64 20.01 -0.24
CA GLN A 167 -15.48 20.48 0.53
C GLN A 167 -15.88 20.97 1.92
N ASN A 168 -15.71 20.17 2.96
CA ASN A 168 -15.75 20.71 4.33
C ASN A 168 -14.45 20.46 5.13
N ASN A 169 -13.50 19.62 4.69
CA ASN A 169 -12.34 19.25 5.49
C ASN A 169 -10.99 19.16 4.76
N THR A 170 -10.92 19.37 3.43
CA THR A 170 -9.72 19.10 2.62
C THR A 170 -8.47 19.88 3.06
N SER A 171 -8.60 21.10 3.56
CA SER A 171 -7.43 21.91 3.99
C SER A 171 -6.82 21.39 5.31
N GLN A 172 -7.63 20.87 6.23
CA GLN A 172 -7.14 20.32 7.48
C GLN A 172 -6.56 18.93 7.28
N GLU A 173 -7.19 18.12 6.46
CA GLU A 173 -6.69 16.78 6.10
C GLU A 173 -5.34 16.86 5.38
N LYS A 174 -5.18 17.80 4.44
CA LYS A 174 -3.90 18.06 3.79
C LYS A 174 -2.82 18.43 4.81
N LYS A 175 -3.09 19.38 5.71
CA LYS A 175 -2.14 19.76 6.77
C LYS A 175 -1.78 18.60 7.70
N ASP A 176 -2.73 17.72 7.99
CA ASP A 176 -2.48 16.55 8.82
C ASP A 176 -1.60 15.53 8.08
N MET A 177 -1.80 15.33 6.78
CA MET A 177 -0.94 14.48 5.95
C MET A 177 0.46 15.08 5.79
N ASP A 178 0.59 16.37 5.51
CA ASP A 178 1.88 17.09 5.43
C ASP A 178 2.71 16.97 6.74
N ARG A 179 2.04 16.79 7.90
CA ARG A 179 2.71 16.52 9.19
C ARG A 179 3.06 15.06 9.41
N LEU A 180 2.24 14.17 8.88
CA LEU A 180 2.42 12.72 9.07
C LEU A 180 3.53 12.18 8.16
N GLU A 181 3.64 12.72 6.95
CA GLU A 181 4.64 12.32 5.95
C GLU A 181 6.07 12.27 6.51
N PRO A 182 6.64 13.36 7.06
CA PRO A 182 8.00 13.32 7.60
C PRO A 182 8.14 12.39 8.81
N VAL A 183 7.06 12.12 9.55
CA VAL A 183 7.06 11.14 10.65
C VAL A 183 7.21 9.71 10.12
N LEU A 184 6.48 9.38 9.08
CA LEU A 184 6.57 8.04 8.49
C LEU A 184 7.91 7.82 7.80
N ASP A 185 8.43 8.84 7.10
CA ASP A 185 9.78 8.81 6.51
C ASP A 185 10.84 8.59 7.57
N TYR A 186 10.77 9.34 8.67
CA TYR A 186 11.70 9.18 9.80
C TYR A 186 11.65 7.77 10.40
N ILE A 187 10.45 7.21 10.58
CA ILE A 187 10.29 5.83 11.06
C ILE A 187 10.95 4.85 10.09
N SER A 188 10.78 5.03 8.79
CA SER A 188 11.34 4.12 7.79
C SER A 188 12.86 4.08 7.79
N GLU A 189 13.47 5.23 7.98
CA GLU A 189 14.92 5.36 8.03
C GLU A 189 15.51 4.82 9.33
N HIS A 190 14.78 4.97 10.46
CA HIS A 190 15.27 4.70 11.81
C HIS A 190 14.57 3.54 12.54
N TYR A 191 13.69 2.77 11.88
CA TYR A 191 12.85 1.77 12.54
C TYR A 191 13.60 0.72 13.35
N ARG A 192 14.86 0.43 12.98
CA ARG A 192 15.72 -0.55 13.66
C ARG A 192 16.14 -0.09 15.04
N GLU A 193 16.22 1.21 15.24
CA GLU A 193 16.67 1.85 16.47
C GLU A 193 15.51 2.18 17.40
N PRO A 194 15.76 2.38 18.70
CA PRO A 194 14.76 2.94 19.59
C PRO A 194 14.52 4.42 19.23
N ILE A 195 13.32 4.76 18.77
CA ILE A 195 12.91 6.14 18.51
C ILE A 195 12.17 6.66 19.73
N SER A 196 12.64 7.74 20.33
CA SER A 196 11.96 8.35 21.48
C SER A 196 10.73 9.15 21.07
N LEU A 197 9.73 9.22 21.96
CA LEU A 197 8.52 9.99 21.72
C LEU A 197 8.80 11.49 21.51
N ASN A 198 9.79 12.04 22.23
CA ASN A 198 10.16 13.45 22.08
C ASN A 198 10.83 13.72 20.72
N GLU A 199 11.60 12.80 20.24
CA GLU A 199 12.28 12.88 18.95
C GLU A 199 11.27 12.89 17.81
N ILE A 200 10.39 11.90 17.76
CA ILE A 200 9.40 11.79 16.68
C ILE A 200 8.37 12.91 16.73
N ALA A 201 8.01 13.41 17.91
CA ALA A 201 7.12 14.56 18.04
C ALA A 201 7.74 15.85 17.47
N LYS A 202 9.07 16.03 17.59
CA LYS A 202 9.80 17.15 16.97
C LYS A 202 9.74 17.07 15.44
N VAL A 203 9.86 15.87 14.87
CA VAL A 203 9.72 15.66 13.41
C VAL A 203 8.36 16.15 12.93
N ALA A 204 7.29 15.88 13.68
CA ALA A 204 5.94 16.36 13.40
C ALA A 204 5.73 17.86 13.72
N CYS A 205 6.72 18.57 14.24
CA CYS A 205 6.59 19.92 14.80
C CYS A 205 5.49 20.02 15.88
N LEU A 206 5.36 18.99 16.74
CA LEU A 206 4.35 18.89 17.78
C LEU A 206 4.96 18.65 19.16
N GLN A 207 4.20 18.96 20.21
CA GLN A 207 4.54 18.50 21.56
C GLN A 207 4.21 17.00 21.72
N ALA A 208 5.00 16.26 22.50
CA ALA A 208 4.88 14.81 22.64
C ALA A 208 3.46 14.32 23.00
N GLY A 209 2.81 14.98 23.98
CA GLY A 209 1.45 14.61 24.38
C GLY A 209 0.39 14.88 23.30
N TYR A 210 0.57 15.94 22.50
CA TYR A 210 -0.30 16.21 21.36
C TYR A 210 -0.03 15.24 20.22
N PHE A 211 1.25 14.95 19.92
CA PHE A 211 1.66 13.98 18.91
C PHE A 211 1.02 12.60 19.15
N CYS A 212 1.04 12.08 20.38
CA CYS A 212 0.40 10.80 20.69
C CYS A 212 -1.08 10.76 20.28
N ARG A 213 -1.83 11.80 20.62
CA ARG A 213 -3.26 11.89 20.28
C ARG A 213 -3.48 12.05 18.77
N PHE A 214 -2.67 12.91 18.14
CA PHE A 214 -2.68 13.16 16.71
C PHE A 214 -2.39 11.89 15.93
N PHE A 215 -1.27 11.21 16.25
CA PHE A 215 -0.85 9.99 15.56
C PHE A 215 -1.90 8.88 15.71
N ARG A 216 -2.36 8.63 16.94
CA ARG A 216 -3.41 7.63 17.19
C ARG A 216 -4.72 7.95 16.47
N LYS A 217 -5.12 9.24 16.44
CA LYS A 217 -6.32 9.67 15.71
C LYS A 217 -6.19 9.41 14.20
N LYS A 218 -5.00 9.60 13.63
CA LYS A 218 -4.76 9.47 12.19
C LYS A 218 -4.46 8.04 11.75
N MET A 219 -3.65 7.32 12.53
CA MET A 219 -3.19 5.97 12.18
C MET A 219 -4.03 4.84 12.83
N GLY A 220 -4.95 5.17 13.74
CA GLY A 220 -5.74 4.19 14.47
C GLY A 220 -4.99 3.48 15.61
N ILE A 221 -3.66 3.49 15.59
CA ILE A 221 -2.76 2.83 16.53
C ILE A 221 -1.75 3.83 17.10
N THR A 222 -1.09 3.46 18.21
CA THR A 222 -0.04 4.30 18.78
C THR A 222 1.23 4.26 17.93
N PHE A 223 2.07 5.29 18.08
CA PHE A 223 3.37 5.34 17.41
C PHE A 223 4.24 4.09 17.67
N LEU A 224 4.29 3.61 18.92
CA LEU A 224 5.08 2.43 19.28
C LEU A 224 4.51 1.15 18.65
N GLU A 225 3.19 1.00 18.60
CA GLU A 225 2.54 -0.10 17.89
C GLU A 225 2.89 -0.05 16.41
N TYR A 226 2.79 1.11 15.78
CA TYR A 226 3.15 1.31 14.38
C TYR A 226 4.62 0.94 14.09
N GLN A 227 5.57 1.43 14.90
CA GLN A 227 6.98 1.08 14.75
C GLN A 227 7.22 -0.44 14.86
N ASN A 228 6.51 -1.10 15.77
CA ASN A 228 6.61 -2.55 15.93
C ASN A 228 5.97 -3.31 14.76
N GLU A 229 4.84 -2.85 14.23
CA GLU A 229 4.24 -3.41 13.02
C GLU A 229 5.15 -3.22 11.80
N TYR A 230 5.78 -2.07 11.70
CA TYR A 230 6.74 -1.78 10.65
C TYR A 230 7.94 -2.75 10.71
N ARG A 231 8.50 -2.99 11.89
CA ARG A 231 9.53 -4.03 12.12
C ARG A 231 9.03 -5.41 11.75
N LEU A 232 7.79 -5.73 12.13
CA LEU A 232 7.18 -7.03 11.90
C LEU A 232 7.07 -7.38 10.41
N SER A 233 6.83 -6.40 9.54
CA SER A 233 6.76 -6.59 8.09
C SER A 233 8.10 -7.07 7.51
N PHE A 234 9.22 -6.48 7.95
CA PHE A 234 10.55 -6.90 7.54
C PHE A 234 10.94 -8.24 8.12
N ILE A 235 10.61 -8.49 9.40
CA ILE A 235 10.83 -9.77 10.05
C ILE A 235 10.08 -10.89 9.32
N TYR A 236 8.82 -10.66 8.96
CA TYR A 236 8.04 -11.62 8.19
C TYR A 236 8.68 -11.89 6.83
N ARG A 237 9.08 -10.86 6.10
CA ARG A 237 9.76 -10.99 4.82
C ARG A 237 11.04 -11.82 4.95
N ASP A 238 11.93 -11.47 5.89
CA ASP A 238 13.17 -12.21 6.09
C ASP A 238 12.91 -13.66 6.52
N LEU A 239 11.88 -13.90 7.32
CA LEU A 239 11.47 -15.24 7.75
C LEU A 239 11.12 -16.16 6.58
N ILE A 240 10.47 -15.61 5.53
CA ILE A 240 10.04 -16.39 4.37
C ILE A 240 11.07 -16.44 3.24
N THR A 241 12.03 -15.52 3.21
CA THR A 241 13.02 -15.39 2.12
C THR A 241 14.42 -15.86 2.53
N THR A 242 14.68 -16.06 3.83
CA THR A 242 15.99 -16.50 4.34
C THR A 242 15.87 -17.72 5.23
N ARG A 243 17.01 -18.38 5.49
CA ARG A 243 17.11 -19.48 6.47
C ARG A 243 17.68 -19.02 7.80
N ASP A 244 17.85 -17.73 8.02
CA ASP A 244 18.43 -17.20 9.24
C ASP A 244 17.61 -17.60 10.48
N PRO A 245 18.25 -17.86 11.62
CA PRO A 245 17.55 -18.11 12.89
C PRO A 245 16.64 -16.91 13.26
N VAL A 246 15.49 -17.21 13.85
CA VAL A 246 14.49 -16.15 14.20
C VAL A 246 15.11 -15.04 15.06
N HIS A 247 15.97 -15.39 16.05
CA HIS A 247 16.60 -14.37 16.92
C HIS A 247 17.52 -13.43 16.13
N VAL A 248 18.25 -13.93 15.13
CA VAL A 248 19.11 -13.10 14.26
C VAL A 248 18.27 -12.12 13.43
N ILE A 249 17.13 -12.61 12.91
CA ILE A 249 16.18 -11.75 12.17
C ILE A 249 15.62 -10.66 13.07
N LEU A 250 15.21 -10.98 14.31
CA LEU A 250 14.68 -10.01 15.26
C LEU A 250 15.72 -8.95 15.62
N GLU A 251 16.94 -9.34 15.89
CA GLU A 251 18.06 -8.44 16.19
C GLU A 251 18.34 -7.49 15.02
N ARG A 252 18.39 -8.03 13.79
CA ARG A 252 18.58 -7.24 12.55
C ARG A 252 17.56 -6.11 12.40
N HIS A 253 16.31 -6.36 12.82
CA HIS A 253 15.22 -5.40 12.71
C HIS A 253 14.91 -4.66 14.02
N GLY A 254 15.78 -4.74 15.00
CA GLY A 254 15.68 -3.99 16.26
C GLY A 254 14.48 -4.40 17.13
N PHE A 255 13.98 -5.63 17.01
CA PHE A 255 12.88 -6.14 17.83
C PHE A 255 13.42 -6.87 19.06
N THR A 256 13.55 -6.15 20.18
CA THR A 256 14.20 -6.67 21.40
C THR A 256 13.26 -7.44 22.33
N ASN A 257 11.95 -7.18 22.30
CA ASN A 257 10.98 -7.82 23.18
C ASN A 257 10.39 -9.09 22.51
N TYR A 258 11.02 -10.24 22.75
CA TYR A 258 10.60 -11.53 22.17
C TYR A 258 9.16 -11.94 22.54
N LYS A 259 8.71 -11.63 23.77
CA LYS A 259 7.34 -11.97 24.22
C LYS A 259 6.31 -11.15 23.45
N LEU A 260 6.58 -9.84 23.27
CA LEU A 260 5.72 -8.96 22.47
C LEU A 260 5.71 -9.39 21.00
N PHE A 261 6.88 -9.71 20.44
CA PHE A 261 7.00 -10.21 19.08
C PHE A 261 6.12 -11.44 18.85
N ARG A 262 6.22 -12.47 19.70
CA ARG A 262 5.45 -13.71 19.54
C ARG A 262 3.94 -13.43 19.56
N ARG A 263 3.50 -12.55 20.45
CA ARG A 263 2.09 -12.18 20.53
C ARG A 263 1.64 -11.47 19.26
N MET A 264 2.32 -10.41 18.85
CA MET A 264 2.00 -9.66 17.63
C MET A 264 2.04 -10.54 16.39
N PHE A 265 3.07 -11.38 16.27
CA PHE A 265 3.23 -12.27 15.12
C PHE A 265 2.06 -13.26 15.02
N LEU A 266 1.63 -13.85 16.14
CA LEU A 266 0.48 -14.75 16.18
C LEU A 266 -0.83 -14.03 15.87
N GLU A 267 -1.04 -12.83 16.42
CA GLU A 267 -2.22 -11.99 16.16
C GLU A 267 -2.32 -11.60 14.67
N HIS A 268 -1.19 -11.23 14.05
CA HIS A 268 -1.16 -10.83 12.65
C HIS A 268 -1.25 -12.01 11.67
N PHE A 269 -0.54 -13.10 11.93
CA PHE A 269 -0.37 -14.18 10.94
C PHE A 269 -1.08 -15.50 11.29
N GLY A 270 -1.71 -15.57 12.47
CA GLY A 270 -2.43 -16.77 12.92
C GLY A 270 -1.55 -18.00 13.18
N ASN A 271 -0.23 -17.90 12.93
CA ASN A 271 0.74 -18.97 13.04
C ASN A 271 2.03 -18.48 13.73
N THR A 272 2.78 -19.41 14.29
CA THR A 272 4.10 -19.07 14.82
C THR A 272 5.14 -18.91 13.71
N PRO A 273 6.27 -18.20 13.94
CA PRO A 273 7.34 -18.08 12.94
C PRO A 273 7.85 -19.42 12.41
N THR A 274 7.95 -20.42 13.29
CA THR A 274 8.39 -21.76 12.92
C THR A 274 7.37 -22.48 12.04
N GLN A 275 6.07 -22.29 12.30
CA GLN A 275 5.02 -22.90 11.48
C GLN A 275 4.98 -22.25 10.08
N ILE A 276 5.09 -20.92 10.00
CA ILE A 276 5.16 -20.21 8.71
C ILE A 276 6.35 -20.73 7.88
N ARG A 277 7.53 -20.88 8.50
CA ARG A 277 8.71 -21.38 7.79
C ARG A 277 8.52 -22.80 7.28
N LYS A 278 7.97 -23.72 8.10
CA LYS A 278 7.69 -25.09 7.69
C LYS A 278 6.69 -25.20 6.54
N GLN A 279 5.65 -24.37 6.55
CA GLN A 279 4.67 -24.32 5.44
C GLN A 279 5.29 -23.92 4.11
N ARG A 280 6.39 -23.15 4.14
CA ARG A 280 7.12 -22.68 2.95
C ARG A 280 8.15 -23.69 2.42
N GLU A 281 8.69 -24.54 3.27
CA GLU A 281 9.60 -25.61 2.86
C GLU A 281 8.89 -26.77 2.14
N ILE A 282 7.56 -26.79 2.16
CA ILE A 282 6.69 -27.81 1.52
C ILE A 282 6.18 -27.34 0.15
N LEU A 283 6.31 -26.05 -0.18
CA LEU A 283 5.97 -25.45 -1.47
C LEU A 283 7.21 -25.20 -2.34
#